data_580e98b870b34da43da86c3776c0591e
#
_entry.id   580e98b870b34da43da86c3776c0591e
#
_cell.length_a   1.000
_cell.length_b   1.000
_cell.length_c   1.000
_cell.angle_alpha   90.00
_cell.angle_beta   90.00
_cell.angle_gamma   90.00
#
_symmetry.space_group_name_H-M   'P 1'
#
loop_
_entity.id
_entity.type
_entity.pdbx_description
1 polymer ?
#
loop_
_entity_poly.entity_id
_entity_poly.type
_entity_poly.pdbx_seq_one_letter_code
_entity_poly.pdbx_strand_id
1 'polypeptide(L)'
;MVGQKKKNIRWNTMGILAGGFLGVILLGGVLLWMPFSNRQPIEFMDALFTSVSAVCVTGLVTITPAFQFTLAGQMILLVLIQIGGLGVIACVTAFFLLLRRKITLKERIVIQETYNMDKLSGMVLLVRGVLFGTFAVEGVGAALYAIQFIPEYGVAKGIWYSIFHAVSAFCNAGIDILGDSSLTAYVTNPIVNLTTMILIILSGLGFTVWFDIWLLYTSDAAD
;
A
#
# COMPACT_ATOMS: atom_id res chain seq x y z
N MET A 1 30.48 -9.07 -42.76
CA MET A 1 30.11 -8.26 -41.57
C MET A 1 28.62 -8.46 -41.27
N VAL A 2 28.32 -9.34 -40.35
CA VAL A 2 26.95 -9.67 -39.95
C VAL A 2 26.56 -8.67 -38.88
N GLY A 3 25.63 -7.75 -39.23
CA GLY A 3 25.11 -6.77 -38.31
C GLY A 3 24.30 -7.45 -37.20
N GLN A 4 24.79 -7.41 -35.98
CA GLN A 4 24.02 -7.78 -34.78
C GLN A 4 22.83 -6.84 -34.67
N LYS A 5 21.63 -7.31 -35.02
CA LYS A 5 20.36 -6.68 -34.68
C LYS A 5 20.27 -6.63 -33.14
N LYS A 6 20.50 -5.47 -32.53
CA LYS A 6 20.13 -5.21 -31.15
C LYS A 6 18.64 -5.58 -30.98
N LYS A 7 18.38 -6.67 -30.27
CA LYS A 7 17.06 -7.11 -29.88
C LYS A 7 16.52 -6.04 -28.88
N ASN A 8 15.80 -5.05 -29.41
CA ASN A 8 15.05 -4.15 -28.56
C ASN A 8 14.02 -5.01 -27.81
N ILE A 9 14.28 -5.27 -26.54
CA ILE A 9 13.31 -5.89 -25.63
C ILE A 9 12.15 -4.90 -25.57
N ARG A 10 11.08 -5.18 -26.30
CA ARG A 10 9.79 -4.52 -26.13
C ARG A 10 9.22 -5.05 -24.81
N TRP A 11 9.43 -4.32 -23.74
CA TRP A 11 8.77 -4.59 -22.50
C TRP A 11 7.26 -4.45 -22.74
N ASN A 12 6.56 -5.56 -22.68
CA ASN A 12 5.10 -5.59 -22.65
C ASN A 12 4.66 -5.02 -21.30
N THR A 13 3.46 -4.43 -21.20
CA THR A 13 2.92 -3.85 -19.96
C THR A 13 3.07 -4.78 -18.76
N MET A 14 2.82 -6.08 -18.96
CA MET A 14 3.04 -7.12 -17.94
C MET A 14 4.48 -7.20 -17.45
N GLY A 15 5.46 -7.05 -18.35
CA GLY A 15 6.89 -7.04 -17.98
C GLY A 15 7.28 -5.80 -17.18
N ILE A 16 6.66 -4.64 -17.47
CA ILE A 16 6.88 -3.40 -16.71
C ILE A 16 6.29 -3.54 -15.30
N LEU A 17 5.09 -4.08 -15.19
CA LEU A 17 4.42 -4.35 -13.91
C LEU A 17 5.24 -5.32 -13.06
N ALA A 18 5.55 -6.49 -13.58
CA ALA A 18 6.33 -7.51 -12.87
C ALA A 18 7.72 -7.00 -12.46
N GLY A 19 8.39 -6.28 -13.36
CA GLY A 19 9.69 -5.66 -13.07
C GLY A 19 9.60 -4.56 -12.02
N GLY A 20 8.51 -3.78 -12.00
CA GLY A 20 8.24 -2.77 -10.98
C GLY A 20 8.03 -3.38 -9.60
N PHE A 21 7.19 -4.41 -9.50
CA PHE A 21 6.99 -5.16 -8.25
C PHE A 21 8.28 -5.78 -7.74
N LEU A 22 9.02 -6.49 -8.62
CA LEU A 22 10.30 -7.10 -8.26
C LEU A 22 11.32 -6.05 -7.79
N GLY A 23 11.40 -4.91 -8.48
CA GLY A 23 12.28 -3.80 -8.10
C GLY A 23 11.96 -3.24 -6.72
N VAL A 24 10.67 -3.01 -6.42
CA VAL A 24 10.21 -2.54 -5.10
C VAL A 24 10.51 -3.57 -4.01
N ILE A 25 10.27 -4.86 -4.26
CA ILE A 25 10.56 -5.95 -3.34
C ILE A 25 12.06 -6.00 -2.99
N LEU A 26 12.93 -6.00 -4.00
CA LEU A 26 14.37 -6.08 -3.79
C LEU A 26 14.90 -4.84 -3.06
N LEU A 27 14.46 -3.64 -3.47
CA LEU A 27 14.83 -2.40 -2.79
C LEU A 27 14.34 -2.39 -1.33
N GLY A 28 13.08 -2.79 -1.10
CA GLY A 28 12.50 -2.92 0.23
C GLY A 28 13.26 -3.92 1.11
N GLY A 29 13.60 -5.09 0.56
CA GLY A 29 14.39 -6.11 1.26
C GLY A 29 15.76 -5.58 1.69
N VAL A 30 16.47 -4.87 0.79
CA VAL A 30 17.75 -4.23 1.13
C VAL A 30 17.58 -3.17 2.22
N LEU A 31 16.56 -2.29 2.10
CA LEU A 31 16.31 -1.23 3.08
C LEU A 31 15.92 -1.81 4.45
N LEU A 32 15.11 -2.87 4.49
CA LEU A 32 14.74 -3.55 5.74
C LEU A 32 15.91 -4.33 6.35
N TRP A 33 16.85 -4.82 5.55
CA TRP A 33 18.05 -5.50 6.04
C TRP A 33 19.08 -4.54 6.65
N MET A 34 19.07 -3.26 6.28
CA MET A 34 20.04 -2.29 6.77
C MET A 34 20.00 -2.11 8.29
N PRO A 35 21.15 -1.87 8.96
CA PRO A 35 21.23 -1.77 10.43
C PRO A 35 20.33 -0.70 11.04
N PHE A 36 20.08 0.41 10.35
CA PHE A 36 19.21 1.49 10.86
C PHE A 36 17.72 1.07 10.93
N SER A 37 17.32 0.06 10.15
CA SER A 37 15.95 -0.46 10.13
C SER A 37 15.68 -1.46 11.25
N ASN A 38 16.73 -2.00 11.88
CA ASN A 38 16.66 -3.12 12.80
C ASN A 38 17.17 -2.77 14.18
N ARG A 39 16.58 -3.35 15.22
CA ARG A 39 17.06 -3.29 16.59
C ARG A 39 18.14 -4.33 16.86
N GLN A 40 18.06 -5.46 16.17
CA GLN A 40 19.03 -6.55 16.19
C GLN A 40 19.34 -6.98 14.75
N PRO A 41 20.56 -7.46 14.46
CA PRO A 41 20.89 -7.96 13.13
C PRO A 41 19.93 -9.07 12.71
N ILE A 42 19.48 -9.03 11.45
CA ILE A 42 18.64 -10.05 10.84
C ILE A 42 19.31 -10.63 9.59
N GLU A 43 18.89 -11.82 9.20
CA GLU A 43 19.30 -12.41 7.94
C GLU A 43 18.65 -11.68 6.77
N PHE A 44 19.38 -11.59 5.64
CA PHE A 44 18.84 -10.95 4.44
C PHE A 44 17.56 -11.63 3.95
N MET A 45 17.43 -12.94 4.13
CA MET A 45 16.24 -13.69 3.72
C MET A 45 15.00 -13.31 4.52
N ASP A 46 15.11 -13.02 5.81
CA ASP A 46 13.98 -12.53 6.63
C ASP A 46 13.52 -11.14 6.21
N ALA A 47 14.49 -10.24 5.94
CA ALA A 47 14.19 -8.92 5.42
C ALA A 47 13.52 -8.98 4.04
N LEU A 48 14.03 -9.84 3.14
CA LEU A 48 13.47 -10.05 1.82
C LEU A 48 12.07 -10.67 1.90
N PHE A 49 11.87 -11.69 2.74
CA PHE A 49 10.56 -12.31 2.96
C PHE A 49 9.54 -11.29 3.45
N THR A 50 9.91 -10.47 4.44
CA THR A 50 9.05 -9.40 4.97
C THR A 50 8.72 -8.36 3.90
N SER A 51 9.70 -7.99 3.05
CA SER A 51 9.46 -7.10 1.92
C SER A 51 8.49 -7.69 0.88
N VAL A 52 8.66 -8.98 0.53
CA VAL A 52 7.72 -9.69 -0.36
C VAL A 52 6.33 -9.68 0.24
N SER A 53 6.21 -10.05 1.52
CA SER A 53 4.93 -10.10 2.24
C SER A 53 4.24 -8.74 2.28
N ALA A 54 4.98 -7.66 2.53
CA ALA A 54 4.44 -6.31 2.56
C ALA A 54 3.95 -5.86 1.18
N VAL A 55 4.76 -6.04 0.13
CA VAL A 55 4.43 -5.59 -1.23
C VAL A 55 3.37 -6.47 -1.90
N CYS A 56 3.38 -7.78 -1.63
CA CYS A 56 2.34 -8.70 -2.11
C CYS A 56 1.11 -8.78 -1.20
N VAL A 57 1.12 -8.03 -0.08
CA VAL A 57 -0.02 -7.91 0.84
C VAL A 57 -0.47 -9.28 1.37
N THR A 58 0.50 -10.14 1.76
CA THR A 58 0.20 -11.51 2.20
C THR A 58 0.05 -11.66 3.71
N GLY A 59 0.64 -10.75 4.51
CA GLY A 59 0.53 -10.75 5.97
C GLY A 59 1.38 -11.78 6.69
N LEU A 60 2.22 -12.52 5.97
CA LEU A 60 3.10 -13.51 6.58
C LEU A 60 4.42 -12.86 7.03
N VAL A 61 4.90 -13.25 8.19
CA VAL A 61 6.16 -12.76 8.74
C VAL A 61 6.98 -13.91 9.30
N THR A 62 8.30 -13.88 9.11
CA THR A 62 9.25 -14.81 9.73
C THR A 62 9.79 -14.27 11.05
N ILE A 63 9.62 -12.98 11.28
CA ILE A 63 10.08 -12.23 12.45
C ILE A 63 8.93 -11.34 12.94
N THR A 64 8.87 -11.04 14.24
CA THR A 64 7.86 -10.14 14.80
C THR A 64 8.22 -8.67 14.51
N PRO A 65 7.47 -7.96 13.64
CA PRO A 65 7.84 -6.61 13.20
C PRO A 65 7.95 -5.60 14.34
N ALA A 66 7.10 -5.75 15.38
CA ALA A 66 7.06 -4.88 16.55
C ALA A 66 8.38 -4.85 17.34
N PHE A 67 9.06 -5.99 17.46
CA PHE A 67 10.29 -6.12 18.25
C PHE A 67 11.53 -5.96 17.38
N GLN A 68 11.47 -6.38 16.14
CA GLN A 68 12.63 -6.38 15.25
C GLN A 68 12.91 -4.99 14.68
N PHE A 69 11.88 -4.31 14.16
CA PHE A 69 12.11 -3.08 13.42
C PHE A 69 12.16 -1.85 14.34
N THR A 70 13.08 -0.95 14.05
CA THR A 70 13.11 0.42 14.56
C THR A 70 11.94 1.21 13.96
N LEU A 71 11.70 2.44 14.42
CA LEU A 71 10.71 3.32 13.80
C LEU A 71 11.00 3.53 12.31
N ALA A 72 12.27 3.64 11.92
CA ALA A 72 12.67 3.76 10.52
C ALA A 72 12.31 2.49 9.71
N GLY A 73 12.58 1.30 10.26
CA GLY A 73 12.17 0.03 9.63
C GLY A 73 10.65 -0.10 9.52
N GLN A 74 9.90 0.28 10.55
CA GLN A 74 8.44 0.29 10.52
C GLN A 74 7.88 1.29 9.48
N MET A 75 8.50 2.47 9.31
CA MET A 75 8.12 3.43 8.26
C MET A 75 8.37 2.86 6.86
N ILE A 76 9.51 2.20 6.63
CA ILE A 76 9.79 1.53 5.37
C ILE A 76 8.76 0.44 5.11
N LEU A 77 8.46 -0.38 6.11
CA LEU A 77 7.44 -1.43 6.03
C LEU A 77 6.07 -0.86 5.66
N LEU A 78 5.65 0.24 6.31
CA LEU A 78 4.40 0.93 6.01
C LEU A 78 4.34 1.41 4.56
N VAL A 79 5.42 2.01 4.05
CA VAL A 79 5.53 2.45 2.65
C VAL A 79 5.44 1.27 1.69
N LEU A 80 6.07 0.14 2.01
CA LEU A 80 5.98 -1.08 1.19
C LEU A 80 4.55 -1.63 1.14
N ILE A 81 3.86 -1.66 2.28
CA ILE A 81 2.44 -2.04 2.37
C ILE A 81 1.58 -1.10 1.52
N GLN A 82 1.80 0.21 1.62
CA GLN A 82 1.04 1.20 0.85
C GLN A 82 1.27 1.04 -0.66
N ILE A 83 2.52 0.80 -1.09
CA ILE A 83 2.83 0.54 -2.50
C ILE A 83 2.17 -0.75 -2.98
N GLY A 84 2.15 -1.78 -2.15
CA GLY A 84 1.49 -3.06 -2.44
C GLY A 84 -0.02 -2.92 -2.59
N GLY A 85 -0.67 -2.30 -1.60
CA GLY A 85 -2.13 -2.15 -1.55
C GLY A 85 -2.68 -1.22 -2.65
N LEU A 86 -2.00 -0.12 -2.95
CA LEU A 86 -2.39 0.77 -4.07
C LEU A 86 -1.98 0.22 -5.43
N GLY A 87 -0.99 -0.63 -5.47
CA GLY A 87 -0.33 -1.08 -6.69
C GLY A 87 0.79 -0.13 -7.15
N VAL A 88 1.87 -0.72 -7.65
CA VAL A 88 3.09 0.00 -8.08
C VAL A 88 2.78 1.09 -9.12
N ILE A 89 1.87 0.84 -10.05
CA ILE A 89 1.53 1.80 -11.12
C ILE A 89 0.84 3.04 -10.56
N ALA A 90 -0.08 2.88 -9.60
CA ALA A 90 -0.71 4.03 -8.94
C ALA A 90 0.33 4.88 -8.21
N CYS A 91 1.26 4.24 -7.49
CA CYS A 91 2.31 4.94 -6.75
C CYS A 91 3.28 5.67 -7.68
N VAL A 92 3.71 5.04 -8.78
CA VAL A 92 4.56 5.70 -9.79
C VAL A 92 3.84 6.87 -10.45
N THR A 93 2.55 6.70 -10.76
CA THR A 93 1.73 7.78 -11.32
C THR A 93 1.55 8.92 -10.32
N ALA A 94 1.31 8.61 -9.05
CA ALA A 94 1.24 9.57 -7.96
C ALA A 94 2.53 10.37 -7.83
N PHE A 95 3.67 9.69 -7.88
CA PHE A 95 4.99 10.34 -7.82
C PHE A 95 5.21 11.29 -9.00
N PHE A 96 4.84 10.91 -10.22
CA PHE A 96 4.92 11.81 -11.37
C PHE A 96 3.98 13.02 -11.25
N LEU A 97 2.78 12.83 -10.69
CA LEU A 97 1.85 13.92 -10.41
C LEU A 97 2.41 14.90 -9.37
N LEU A 98 3.05 14.39 -8.31
CA LEU A 98 3.72 15.22 -7.29
C LEU A 98 4.85 16.05 -7.90
N LEU A 99 5.65 15.46 -8.80
CA LEU A 99 6.71 16.15 -9.53
C LEU A 99 6.19 17.08 -10.65
N ARG A 100 4.88 17.22 -10.81
CA ARG A 100 4.22 17.98 -11.89
C ARG A 100 4.67 17.57 -13.30
N ARG A 101 5.15 16.34 -13.46
CA ARG A 101 5.57 15.80 -14.74
C ARG A 101 4.35 15.43 -15.59
N LYS A 102 4.39 15.75 -16.89
CA LYS A 102 3.34 15.34 -17.82
C LYS A 102 3.42 13.82 -18.04
N ILE A 103 2.29 13.14 -17.81
CA ILE A 103 2.15 11.70 -18.05
C ILE A 103 2.08 11.48 -19.57
N THR A 104 3.00 10.67 -20.09
CA THR A 104 3.08 10.35 -21.53
C THR A 104 1.98 9.39 -21.95
N LEU A 105 1.73 9.28 -23.27
CA LEU A 105 0.73 8.34 -23.82
C LEU A 105 1.05 6.88 -23.44
N LYS A 106 2.34 6.50 -23.40
CA LYS A 106 2.74 5.14 -23.01
C LYS A 106 2.40 4.84 -21.54
N GLU A 107 2.65 5.79 -20.64
CA GLU A 107 2.30 5.67 -19.23
C GLU A 107 0.77 5.59 -19.03
N ARG A 108 -0.01 6.33 -19.82
CA ARG A 108 -1.48 6.25 -19.80
C ARG A 108 -1.99 4.88 -20.22
N ILE A 109 -1.40 4.25 -21.23
CA ILE A 109 -1.77 2.90 -21.67
C ILE A 109 -1.52 1.89 -20.53
N VAL A 110 -0.39 2.01 -19.83
CA VAL A 110 -0.07 1.13 -18.70
C VAL A 110 -1.08 1.30 -17.56
N ILE A 111 -1.48 2.53 -17.24
CA ILE A 111 -2.53 2.81 -16.24
C ILE A 111 -3.86 2.22 -16.70
N GLN A 112 -4.22 2.39 -17.97
CA GLN A 112 -5.45 1.86 -18.57
C GLN A 112 -5.57 0.35 -18.40
N GLU A 113 -4.51 -0.37 -18.77
CA GLU A 113 -4.49 -1.83 -18.64
C GLU A 113 -4.53 -2.27 -17.18
N THR A 114 -3.88 -1.51 -16.26
CA THR A 114 -3.87 -1.83 -14.83
C THR A 114 -5.25 -1.71 -14.20
N TYR A 115 -6.01 -0.67 -14.57
CA TYR A 115 -7.35 -0.42 -14.02
C TYR A 115 -8.49 -0.94 -14.90
N ASN A 116 -8.16 -1.68 -15.98
CA ASN A 116 -9.12 -2.25 -16.94
C ASN A 116 -10.15 -1.23 -17.48
N MET A 117 -9.65 -0.05 -17.88
CA MET A 117 -10.50 1.04 -18.33
C MET A 117 -10.63 1.11 -19.84
N ASP A 118 -11.84 1.41 -20.34
CA ASP A 118 -12.13 1.51 -21.78
C ASP A 118 -11.56 2.77 -22.45
N LYS A 119 -11.34 3.84 -21.68
CA LYS A 119 -10.96 5.16 -22.22
C LYS A 119 -9.66 5.69 -21.61
N LEU A 120 -8.80 6.31 -22.45
CA LEU A 120 -7.59 7.00 -22.03
C LEU A 120 -7.84 8.35 -21.33
N SER A 121 -9.04 8.90 -21.47
CA SER A 121 -9.43 10.19 -20.86
C SER A 121 -9.80 9.99 -19.38
N GLY A 122 -9.38 10.91 -18.51
CA GLY A 122 -9.76 10.89 -17.10
C GLY A 122 -8.86 10.07 -16.17
N MET A 123 -7.85 9.33 -16.67
CA MET A 123 -6.99 8.46 -15.86
C MET A 123 -6.23 9.18 -14.75
N VAL A 124 -5.79 10.41 -15.00
CA VAL A 124 -5.13 11.24 -13.98
C VAL A 124 -6.09 11.59 -12.86
N LEU A 125 -7.35 11.88 -13.22
CA LEU A 125 -8.40 12.17 -12.24
C LEU A 125 -8.74 10.92 -11.42
N LEU A 126 -8.81 9.76 -12.07
CA LEU A 126 -9.02 8.47 -11.41
C LEU A 126 -7.91 8.20 -10.38
N VAL A 127 -6.64 8.27 -10.78
CA VAL A 127 -5.52 8.03 -9.84
C VAL A 127 -5.54 9.02 -8.68
N ARG A 128 -5.84 10.30 -8.93
CA ARG A 128 -6.03 11.29 -7.86
C ARG A 128 -7.18 10.92 -6.93
N GLY A 129 -8.31 10.48 -7.49
CA GLY A 129 -9.46 10.03 -6.71
C GLY A 129 -9.14 8.82 -5.85
N VAL A 130 -8.45 7.83 -6.43
CA VAL A 130 -7.96 6.64 -5.69
C VAL A 130 -7.08 7.06 -4.52
N LEU A 131 -6.07 7.89 -4.76
CA LEU A 131 -5.16 8.35 -3.71
C LEU A 131 -5.88 9.13 -2.61
N PHE A 132 -6.71 10.11 -3.01
CA PHE A 132 -7.46 10.91 -2.03
C PHE A 132 -8.43 10.04 -1.22
N GLY A 133 -9.17 9.15 -1.90
CA GLY A 133 -10.11 8.22 -1.24
C GLY A 133 -9.40 7.29 -0.27
N THR A 134 -8.26 6.70 -0.67
CA THR A 134 -7.44 5.86 0.18
C THR A 134 -7.02 6.60 1.45
N PHE A 135 -6.33 7.74 1.30
CA PHE A 135 -5.85 8.48 2.46
C PHE A 135 -6.97 9.03 3.35
N ALA A 136 -8.13 9.37 2.78
CA ALA A 136 -9.28 9.79 3.56
C ALA A 136 -9.85 8.64 4.41
N VAL A 137 -10.03 7.45 3.83
CA VAL A 137 -10.53 6.26 4.54
C VAL A 137 -9.53 5.77 5.57
N GLU A 138 -8.24 5.71 5.22
CA GLU A 138 -7.16 5.39 6.16
C GLU A 138 -7.10 6.38 7.31
N GLY A 139 -7.27 7.68 7.04
CA GLY A 139 -7.32 8.73 8.05
C GLY A 139 -8.49 8.56 9.02
N VAL A 140 -9.68 8.25 8.53
CA VAL A 140 -10.85 7.93 9.37
C VAL A 140 -10.59 6.67 10.19
N GLY A 141 -10.06 5.61 9.57
CA GLY A 141 -9.68 4.38 10.27
C GLY A 141 -8.65 4.63 11.38
N ALA A 142 -7.62 5.43 11.09
CA ALA A 142 -6.62 5.81 12.08
C ALA A 142 -7.23 6.60 13.25
N ALA A 143 -8.18 7.50 12.98
CA ALA A 143 -8.88 8.25 14.02
C ALA A 143 -9.72 7.31 14.93
N LEU A 144 -10.38 6.31 14.35
CA LEU A 144 -11.12 5.30 15.11
C LEU A 144 -10.20 4.42 15.95
N TYR A 145 -9.08 3.94 15.42
CA TYR A 145 -8.08 3.20 16.19
C TYR A 145 -7.47 4.06 17.31
N ALA A 146 -7.27 5.36 17.07
CA ALA A 146 -6.69 6.27 18.04
C ALA A 146 -7.54 6.38 19.33
N ILE A 147 -8.85 6.19 19.25
CA ILE A 147 -9.75 6.17 20.42
C ILE A 147 -9.32 5.08 21.41
N GLN A 148 -8.85 3.92 20.89
CA GLN A 148 -8.41 2.81 21.74
C GLN A 148 -6.90 2.87 22.03
N PHE A 149 -6.07 3.16 21.03
CA PHE A 149 -4.63 3.02 21.18
C PHE A 149 -3.96 4.19 21.90
N ILE A 150 -4.52 5.42 21.84
CA ILE A 150 -3.94 6.55 22.57
C ILE A 150 -4.04 6.38 24.09
N PRO A 151 -5.19 5.99 24.67
CA PRO A 151 -5.28 5.75 26.10
C PRO A 151 -4.36 4.62 26.59
N GLU A 152 -4.13 3.61 25.76
CA GLU A 152 -3.39 2.41 26.13
C GLU A 152 -1.87 2.57 25.97
N TYR A 153 -1.40 3.17 24.87
CA TYR A 153 0.02 3.26 24.52
C TYR A 153 0.61 4.68 24.68
N GLY A 154 -0.23 5.65 25.06
CA GLY A 154 0.14 7.06 25.10
C GLY A 154 0.06 7.73 23.73
N VAL A 155 0.09 9.07 23.69
CA VAL A 155 -0.22 9.87 22.49
C VAL A 155 0.67 9.52 21.30
N ALA A 156 1.99 9.55 21.49
CA ALA A 156 2.92 9.38 20.36
C ALA A 156 2.87 7.96 19.75
N LYS A 157 2.93 6.93 20.60
CA LYS A 157 2.85 5.53 20.13
C LYS A 157 1.44 5.18 19.65
N GLY A 158 0.41 5.65 20.36
CA GLY A 158 -0.99 5.40 20.00
C GLY A 158 -1.33 5.95 18.62
N ILE A 159 -0.89 7.17 18.28
CA ILE A 159 -1.06 7.74 16.93
C ILE A 159 -0.32 6.90 15.88
N TRP A 160 0.93 6.53 16.14
CA TRP A 160 1.71 5.72 15.21
C TRP A 160 1.07 4.35 14.94
N TYR A 161 0.65 3.66 16.00
CA TYR A 161 -0.03 2.38 15.89
C TYR A 161 -1.35 2.50 15.15
N SER A 162 -2.10 3.57 15.40
CA SER A 162 -3.37 3.83 14.70
C SER A 162 -3.18 4.02 13.20
N ILE A 163 -2.19 4.81 12.79
CA ILE A 163 -1.86 5.02 11.37
C ILE A 163 -1.39 3.70 10.73
N PHE A 164 -0.49 2.99 11.38
CA PHE A 164 0.07 1.75 10.85
C PHE A 164 -1.03 0.70 10.62
N HIS A 165 -1.91 0.51 11.63
CA HIS A 165 -2.98 -0.49 11.53
C HIS A 165 -4.08 -0.09 10.55
N ALA A 166 -4.39 1.20 10.43
CA ALA A 166 -5.34 1.67 9.42
C ALA A 166 -4.86 1.39 8.00
N VAL A 167 -3.59 1.68 7.71
CA VAL A 167 -2.96 1.38 6.41
C VAL A 167 -2.88 -0.14 6.18
N SER A 168 -2.41 -0.90 7.19
CA SER A 168 -2.29 -2.35 7.08
C SER A 168 -3.64 -3.03 6.83
N ALA A 169 -4.70 -2.59 7.53
CA ALA A 169 -6.05 -3.11 7.36
C ALA A 169 -6.65 -2.71 6.00
N PHE A 170 -6.53 -1.43 5.61
CA PHE A 170 -7.04 -0.96 4.34
C PHE A 170 -6.33 -1.61 3.15
N CYS A 171 -5.01 -1.76 3.20
CA CYS A 171 -4.27 -2.47 2.17
C CYS A 171 -4.46 -4.00 2.19
N ASN A 172 -5.21 -4.57 3.14
CA ASN A 172 -5.33 -6.02 3.38
C ASN A 172 -3.99 -6.71 3.67
N ALA A 173 -3.02 -6.00 4.23
CA ALA A 173 -1.68 -6.51 4.46
C ALA A 173 -1.60 -7.46 5.65
N GLY A 174 -2.39 -7.23 6.71
CA GLY A 174 -2.40 -8.08 7.90
C GLY A 174 -1.12 -8.08 8.72
N ILE A 175 -0.19 -7.17 8.43
CA ILE A 175 1.04 -6.99 9.21
C ILE A 175 0.76 -6.00 10.34
N ASP A 176 1.19 -6.31 11.55
CA ASP A 176 1.00 -5.47 12.73
C ASP A 176 2.33 -5.14 13.44
N ILE A 177 2.26 -4.16 14.35
CA ILE A 177 3.38 -3.72 15.19
C ILE A 177 3.01 -3.69 16.68
N LEU A 178 1.97 -4.44 17.10
CA LEU A 178 1.53 -4.50 18.50
C LEU A 178 2.33 -5.50 19.33
N GLY A 179 2.85 -6.54 18.72
CA GLY A 179 3.64 -7.57 19.41
C GLY A 179 3.34 -8.98 18.89
N ASP A 180 3.61 -9.99 19.72
CA ASP A 180 3.47 -11.40 19.31
C ASP A 180 2.03 -11.85 19.15
N SER A 181 1.10 -11.23 19.85
CA SER A 181 -0.32 -11.60 19.85
C SER A 181 -1.16 -10.87 18.81
N SER A 182 -0.57 -9.95 18.05
CA SER A 182 -1.29 -9.16 17.05
C SER A 182 -2.55 -8.50 17.64
N LEU A 183 -3.69 -8.56 16.95
CA LEU A 183 -4.98 -8.02 17.41
C LEU A 183 -5.75 -8.96 18.35
N THR A 184 -5.19 -10.11 18.78
CA THR A 184 -5.91 -11.05 19.65
C THR A 184 -6.25 -10.45 21.02
N ALA A 185 -5.44 -9.49 21.50
CA ALA A 185 -5.76 -8.75 22.74
C ALA A 185 -7.05 -7.93 22.63
N TYR A 186 -7.49 -7.61 21.40
CA TYR A 186 -8.67 -6.79 21.12
C TYR A 186 -9.88 -7.60 20.64
N VAL A 187 -9.91 -8.93 20.82
CA VAL A 187 -10.96 -9.81 20.33
C VAL A 187 -12.37 -9.40 20.82
N THR A 188 -12.47 -8.81 22.00
CA THR A 188 -13.73 -8.32 22.56
C THR A 188 -13.96 -6.82 22.36
N ASN A 189 -13.03 -6.11 21.72
CA ASN A 189 -13.14 -4.67 21.51
C ASN A 189 -13.91 -4.36 20.23
N PRO A 190 -15.15 -3.83 20.30
CA PRO A 190 -15.96 -3.61 19.10
C PRO A 190 -15.39 -2.51 18.20
N ILE A 191 -14.73 -1.48 18.76
CA ILE A 191 -14.18 -0.37 17.96
C ILE A 191 -13.05 -0.90 17.05
N VAL A 192 -12.08 -1.62 17.61
CA VAL A 192 -10.97 -2.18 16.86
C VAL A 192 -11.46 -3.17 15.81
N ASN A 193 -12.34 -4.10 16.21
CA ASN A 193 -12.86 -5.13 15.30
C ASN A 193 -13.68 -4.55 14.15
N LEU A 194 -14.63 -3.67 14.44
CA LEU A 194 -15.47 -3.05 13.39
C LEU A 194 -14.65 -2.17 12.47
N THR A 195 -13.70 -1.38 13.01
CA THR A 195 -12.80 -0.56 12.19
C THR A 195 -11.99 -1.43 11.24
N THR A 196 -11.39 -2.51 11.75
CA THR A 196 -10.61 -3.44 10.91
C THR A 196 -11.47 -4.07 9.82
N MET A 197 -12.63 -4.61 10.16
CA MET A 197 -13.54 -5.24 9.20
C MET A 197 -14.02 -4.26 8.12
N ILE A 198 -14.41 -3.06 8.51
CA ILE A 198 -14.87 -2.03 7.57
C ILE A 198 -13.74 -1.65 6.59
N LEU A 199 -12.51 -1.42 7.09
CA LEU A 199 -11.37 -1.08 6.24
C LEU A 199 -11.06 -2.19 5.23
N ILE A 200 -11.05 -3.44 5.67
CA ILE A 200 -10.83 -4.62 4.83
C ILE A 200 -11.91 -4.73 3.73
N ILE A 201 -13.19 -4.60 4.12
CA ILE A 201 -14.30 -4.69 3.16
C ILE A 201 -14.24 -3.56 2.16
N LEU A 202 -14.07 -2.32 2.63
CA LEU A 202 -14.03 -1.15 1.77
C LEU A 202 -12.91 -1.25 0.73
N SER A 203 -11.72 -1.64 1.10
CA SER A 203 -10.61 -1.81 0.14
C SER A 203 -10.83 -2.99 -0.80
N GLY A 204 -11.42 -4.08 -0.30
CA GLY A 204 -11.71 -5.28 -1.08
C GLY A 204 -12.73 -5.10 -2.20
N LEU A 205 -13.60 -4.08 -2.12
CA LEU A 205 -14.56 -3.75 -3.19
C LEU A 205 -13.86 -3.28 -4.48
N GLY A 206 -12.65 -2.76 -4.37
CA GLY A 206 -11.89 -2.22 -5.51
C GLY A 206 -12.29 -0.79 -5.90
N PHE A 207 -11.32 -0.07 -6.43
CA PHE A 207 -11.46 1.36 -6.73
C PHE A 207 -12.46 1.66 -7.86
N THR A 208 -12.66 0.74 -8.80
CA THR A 208 -13.64 0.89 -9.89
C THR A 208 -15.06 0.95 -9.35
N VAL A 209 -15.40 0.09 -8.37
CA VAL A 209 -16.72 0.08 -7.72
C VAL A 209 -16.97 1.38 -6.96
N TRP A 210 -15.95 1.94 -6.30
CA TRP A 210 -16.05 3.23 -5.62
C TRP A 210 -16.38 4.37 -6.58
N PHE A 211 -15.74 4.36 -7.76
CA PHE A 211 -16.01 5.35 -8.80
C PHE A 211 -17.42 5.21 -9.40
N ASP A 212 -17.89 3.99 -9.61
CA ASP A 212 -19.23 3.74 -10.12
C ASP A 212 -20.30 4.22 -9.13
N ILE A 213 -20.13 3.93 -7.84
CA ILE A 213 -21.03 4.43 -6.79
C ILE A 213 -21.01 5.97 -6.75
N TRP A 214 -19.82 6.58 -6.83
CA TRP A 214 -19.68 8.04 -6.83
C TRP A 214 -20.34 8.68 -8.05
N LEU A 215 -20.14 8.13 -9.26
CA LEU A 215 -20.72 8.61 -10.51
C LEU A 215 -22.24 8.48 -10.52
N LEU A 216 -22.78 7.35 -10.08
CA LEU A 216 -24.25 7.16 -9.96
C LEU A 216 -24.85 8.20 -9.01
N TYR A 217 -24.25 8.42 -7.85
CA TYR A 217 -24.77 9.37 -6.88
C TYR A 217 -24.67 10.84 -7.33
N THR A 218 -23.65 11.20 -8.12
CA THR A 218 -23.51 12.57 -8.65
C THR A 218 -24.34 12.81 -9.91
N SER A 219 -24.68 11.77 -10.68
CA SER A 219 -25.57 11.86 -11.86
C SER A 219 -27.02 12.04 -11.44
N ASP A 220 -27.49 11.25 -10.44
CA ASP A 220 -28.87 11.36 -9.95
C ASP A 220 -29.14 12.65 -9.15
N ALA A 221 -28.11 13.35 -8.71
CA ALA A 221 -28.26 14.65 -8.02
C ALA A 221 -28.30 15.86 -9.00
N ALA A 222 -28.12 15.61 -10.31
CA ALA A 222 -28.09 16.64 -11.35
C ALA A 222 -29.39 16.69 -12.19
N ASP A 223 -30.32 15.75 -12.01
CA ASP A 223 -31.67 15.70 -12.54
C ASP A 223 -32.67 16.12 -11.43
#